data_18b65e6ceaf25076dc9cf75e6cd99ab4
#
_entry.id   18b65e6ceaf25076dc9cf75e6cd99ab4
#
_cell.length_a   1.000
_cell.length_b   1.000
_cell.length_c   1.000
_cell.angle_alpha   90.00
_cell.angle_beta   90.00
_cell.angle_gamma   90.00
#
_symmetry.space_group_name_H-M   'P 1'
#
loop_
_entity.id
_entity.type
_entity.pdbx_description
1 polymer ?
#
loop_
_entity_poly.entity_id
_entity_poly.type
_entity_poly.pdbx_seq_one_letter_code
_entity_poly.pdbx_strand_id
1 'polypeptide(L)'
;MNKNELVGQLLAAKKASGKTYDQLAAALGLCNVYVAQLFRLQAQLKKDTEVKLVKLVPGLTENLLEAMREFPMRSYDPSVLQEPHIYRMTEVCAHYGESILDIMHEQFGDGIMSAIDFKLTVEKIKGDKGEDRVVMTWNGKFLPHIEQTA
;
A
#
# COMPACT_ATOMS: atom_id res chain seq x y z
N MET A 1 0.21 -17.13 17.59
CA MET A 1 -0.61 -17.01 16.35
C MET A 1 0.33 -16.66 15.20
N ASN A 2 0.21 -17.32 14.06
CA ASN A 2 1.05 -16.98 12.91
C ASN A 2 0.49 -15.73 12.18
N LYS A 3 1.29 -15.14 11.27
CA LYS A 3 0.91 -13.91 10.56
C LYS A 3 -0.41 -14.06 9.77
N ASN A 4 -0.63 -15.21 9.14
CA ASN A 4 -1.84 -15.41 8.33
C ASN A 4 -3.11 -15.47 9.19
N GLU A 5 -3.03 -16.06 10.36
CA GLU A 5 -4.14 -16.10 11.33
C GLU A 5 -4.48 -14.69 11.83
N LEU A 6 -3.46 -13.90 12.21
CA LEU A 6 -3.62 -12.51 12.62
C LEU A 6 -4.24 -11.66 11.50
N VAL A 7 -3.73 -11.78 10.28
CA VAL A 7 -4.28 -11.08 9.10
C VAL A 7 -5.74 -11.49 8.87
N GLY A 8 -6.07 -12.78 8.99
CA GLY A 8 -7.44 -13.28 8.87
C GLY A 8 -8.38 -12.60 9.87
N GLN A 9 -7.97 -12.49 11.14
CA GLN A 9 -8.76 -11.83 12.19
C GLN A 9 -8.88 -10.31 11.96
N LEU A 10 -7.81 -9.65 11.53
CA LEU A 10 -7.82 -8.21 11.17
C LEU A 10 -8.80 -7.94 10.02
N LEU A 11 -8.76 -8.74 8.97
CA LEU A 11 -9.69 -8.62 7.84
C LEU A 11 -11.14 -8.90 8.25
N ALA A 12 -11.36 -9.85 9.14
CA ALA A 12 -12.69 -10.13 9.70
C ALA A 12 -13.21 -8.94 10.53
N ALA A 13 -12.39 -8.36 11.40
CA ALA A 13 -12.74 -7.15 12.16
C ALA A 13 -13.07 -5.97 11.23
N LYS A 14 -12.26 -5.76 10.20
CA LYS A 14 -12.52 -4.73 9.18
C LYS A 14 -13.84 -4.98 8.46
N LYS A 15 -14.11 -6.22 8.05
CA LYS A 15 -15.36 -6.59 7.38
C LYS A 15 -16.57 -6.35 8.29
N ALA A 16 -16.48 -6.74 9.56
CA ALA A 16 -17.54 -6.53 10.55
C ALA A 16 -17.84 -5.05 10.80
N SER A 17 -16.86 -4.16 10.65
CA SER A 17 -17.08 -2.71 10.76
C SER A 17 -17.97 -2.12 9.65
N GLY A 18 -18.20 -2.85 8.56
CA GLY A 18 -18.95 -2.39 7.38
C GLY A 18 -18.28 -1.28 6.58
N LYS A 19 -17.07 -0.83 6.95
CA LYS A 19 -16.40 0.28 6.30
C LYS A 19 -15.50 -0.18 5.15
N THR A 20 -15.47 0.60 4.07
CA THR A 20 -14.49 0.40 2.98
C THR A 20 -13.12 0.94 3.36
N TYR A 21 -12.08 0.54 2.62
CA TYR A 21 -10.75 1.14 2.80
C TYR A 21 -10.74 2.64 2.49
N ASP A 22 -11.53 3.09 1.53
CA ASP A 22 -11.64 4.51 1.20
C ASP A 22 -12.29 5.31 2.34
N GLN A 23 -13.32 4.78 2.99
CA GLN A 23 -13.94 5.40 4.15
C GLN A 23 -12.99 5.47 5.35
N LEU A 24 -12.23 4.39 5.60
CA LEU A 24 -11.20 4.38 6.63
C LEU A 24 -10.07 5.35 6.32
N ALA A 25 -9.60 5.38 5.08
CA ALA A 25 -8.55 6.29 4.63
C ALA A 25 -8.94 7.75 4.82
N ALA A 26 -10.15 8.12 4.39
CA ALA A 26 -10.69 9.47 4.57
C ALA A 26 -10.77 9.87 6.06
N ALA A 27 -11.28 8.98 6.91
CA ALA A 27 -11.41 9.23 8.35
C ALA A 27 -10.06 9.32 9.08
N LEU A 28 -9.06 8.58 8.61
CA LEU A 28 -7.72 8.54 9.20
C LEU A 28 -6.77 9.61 8.61
N GLY A 29 -7.10 10.19 7.45
CA GLY A 29 -6.21 11.08 6.72
C GLY A 29 -5.03 10.34 6.06
N LEU A 30 -5.23 9.11 5.62
CA LEU A 30 -4.21 8.22 5.04
C LEU A 30 -4.58 7.80 3.60
N CYS A 31 -3.61 7.31 2.84
CA CYS A 31 -3.87 6.67 1.55
C CYS A 31 -4.58 5.32 1.75
N ASN A 32 -5.50 4.96 0.87
CA ASN A 32 -6.31 3.73 1.00
C ASN A 32 -5.46 2.46 0.95
N VAL A 33 -4.44 2.41 0.11
CA VAL A 33 -3.50 1.26 0.05
C VAL A 33 -2.70 1.16 1.36
N TYR A 34 -2.26 2.29 1.95
CA TYR A 34 -1.57 2.27 3.24
C TYR A 34 -2.48 1.74 4.37
N VAL A 35 -3.76 2.11 4.38
CA VAL A 35 -4.73 1.54 5.33
C VAL A 35 -4.86 0.02 5.12
N ALA A 36 -4.94 -0.44 3.87
CA ALA A 36 -4.97 -1.89 3.60
C ALA A 36 -3.69 -2.61 4.09
N GLN A 37 -2.53 -1.97 3.97
CA GLN A 37 -1.26 -2.50 4.50
C GLN A 37 -1.29 -2.67 6.02
N LEU A 38 -1.94 -1.78 6.78
CA LEU A 38 -2.10 -1.93 8.23
C LEU A 38 -2.82 -3.24 8.58
N PHE A 39 -3.92 -3.56 7.89
CA PHE A 39 -4.67 -4.80 8.08
C PHE A 39 -3.97 -6.06 7.54
N ARG A 40 -2.98 -5.88 6.68
CA ARG A 40 -2.13 -6.96 6.16
C ARG A 40 -0.82 -7.13 6.92
N LEU A 41 -0.60 -6.37 7.99
CA LEU A 41 0.67 -6.34 8.73
C LEU A 41 1.87 -6.07 7.82
N GLN A 42 1.70 -5.14 6.87
CA GLN A 42 2.72 -4.65 5.95
C GLN A 42 3.18 -3.22 6.27
N ALA A 43 2.44 -2.54 7.13
CA ALA A 43 2.79 -1.22 7.66
C ALA A 43 2.58 -1.22 9.18
N GLN A 44 3.36 -0.40 9.89
CA GLN A 44 3.27 -0.25 11.34
C GLN A 44 2.14 0.71 11.71
N LEU A 45 1.28 0.32 12.64
CA LEU A 45 0.27 1.19 13.22
C LEU A 45 0.93 2.21 14.16
N LYS A 46 0.72 3.48 13.89
CA LYS A 46 1.22 4.58 14.73
C LYS A 46 0.19 4.96 15.78
N LYS A 47 0.66 5.42 16.95
CA LYS A 47 -0.16 5.72 18.12
C LYS A 47 -1.33 6.68 17.80
N ASP A 48 -1.08 7.75 17.07
CA ASP A 48 -2.13 8.74 16.75
C ASP A 48 -3.19 8.17 15.81
N THR A 49 -2.78 7.29 14.90
CA THR A 49 -3.70 6.58 14.00
C THR A 49 -4.53 5.55 14.76
N GLU A 50 -3.93 4.84 15.70
CA GLU A 50 -4.60 3.83 16.52
C GLU A 50 -5.79 4.41 17.28
N VAL A 51 -5.62 5.57 17.93
CA VAL A 51 -6.70 6.24 18.69
C VAL A 51 -7.96 6.48 17.84
N LYS A 52 -7.77 6.72 16.54
CA LYS A 52 -8.86 6.89 15.59
C LYS A 52 -9.38 5.54 15.08
N LEU A 53 -8.46 4.64 14.77
CA LEU A 53 -8.77 3.34 14.14
C LEU A 53 -9.65 2.47 15.03
N VAL A 54 -9.39 2.40 16.34
CA VAL A 54 -10.18 1.60 17.29
C VAL A 54 -11.65 2.05 17.37
N LYS A 55 -11.91 3.34 17.16
CA LYS A 55 -13.28 3.88 17.11
C LYS A 55 -14.00 3.52 15.81
N LEU A 56 -13.26 3.38 14.72
CA LEU A 56 -13.78 3.06 13.39
C LEU A 56 -14.01 1.56 13.21
N VAL A 57 -13.19 0.74 13.87
CA VAL A 57 -13.18 -0.73 13.79
C VAL A 57 -13.17 -1.32 15.20
N PRO A 58 -14.32 -1.34 15.91
CA PRO A 58 -14.40 -1.76 17.31
C PRO A 58 -14.00 -3.23 17.57
N GLY A 59 -13.97 -4.05 16.51
CA GLY A 59 -13.55 -5.46 16.62
C GLY A 59 -12.04 -5.69 16.75
N LEU A 60 -11.23 -4.63 16.80
CA LEU A 60 -9.77 -4.75 17.02
C LEU A 60 -9.51 -5.00 18.51
N THR A 61 -9.11 -6.23 18.83
CA THR A 61 -8.68 -6.60 20.18
C THR A 61 -7.27 -6.12 20.48
N GLU A 62 -6.89 -6.05 21.76
CA GLU A 62 -5.52 -5.64 22.14
C GLU A 62 -4.45 -6.50 21.49
N ASN A 63 -4.63 -7.81 21.42
CA ASN A 63 -3.69 -8.71 20.76
C ASN A 63 -3.49 -8.37 19.25
N LEU A 64 -4.56 -7.96 18.56
CA LEU A 64 -4.47 -7.52 17.17
C LEU A 64 -3.76 -6.17 17.05
N LEU A 65 -4.02 -5.25 17.97
CA LEU A 65 -3.36 -3.95 18.03
C LEU A 65 -1.87 -4.07 18.34
N GLU A 66 -1.48 -4.96 19.25
CA GLU A 66 -0.06 -5.29 19.49
C GLU A 66 0.62 -5.76 18.21
N ALA A 67 0.02 -6.70 17.50
CA ALA A 67 0.57 -7.18 16.23
C ALA A 67 0.69 -6.07 15.18
N MET A 68 -0.24 -5.12 15.14
CA MET A 68 -0.20 -3.97 14.22
C MET A 68 0.88 -2.93 14.63
N ARG A 69 1.27 -2.84 15.90
CA ARG A 69 2.32 -1.93 16.40
C ARG A 69 3.72 -2.44 16.11
N GLU A 70 3.89 -3.75 15.93
CA GLU A 70 5.19 -4.36 15.65
C GLU A 70 5.80 -3.86 14.35
N PHE A 71 7.13 -3.96 14.23
CA PHE A 71 7.82 -3.69 12.97
C PHE A 71 7.49 -4.78 11.97
N PRO A 72 6.85 -4.45 10.84
CA PRO A 72 6.40 -5.47 9.92
C PRO A 72 7.56 -6.12 9.16
N MET A 73 7.51 -7.44 9.04
CA MET A 73 8.28 -8.13 8.01
C MET A 73 7.64 -7.87 6.66
N ARG A 74 8.38 -7.21 5.76
CA ARG A 74 7.88 -6.78 4.44
C ARG A 74 8.11 -7.81 3.34
N SER A 75 8.65 -8.97 3.69
CA SER A 75 8.70 -10.12 2.79
C SER A 75 7.29 -10.66 2.48
N TYR A 76 7.16 -11.32 1.36
CA TYR A 76 5.89 -11.91 0.90
C TYR A 76 6.12 -13.37 0.49
N ASP A 77 5.05 -14.16 0.48
CA ASP A 77 5.07 -15.51 -0.08
C ASP A 77 5.26 -15.40 -1.59
N PRO A 78 6.27 -16.08 -2.19
CA PRO A 78 6.49 -16.04 -3.63
C PRO A 78 5.26 -16.42 -4.49
N SER A 79 4.36 -17.24 -3.96
CA SER A 79 3.12 -17.60 -4.65
C SER A 79 2.21 -16.40 -4.95
N VAL A 80 2.35 -15.30 -4.22
CA VAL A 80 1.59 -14.06 -4.48
C VAL A 80 1.84 -13.51 -5.88
N LEU A 81 3.02 -13.78 -6.46
CA LEU A 81 3.35 -13.35 -7.82
C LEU A 81 2.57 -14.14 -8.90
N GLN A 82 1.94 -15.24 -8.53
CA GLN A 82 1.09 -16.04 -9.41
C GLN A 82 -0.36 -15.52 -9.44
N GLU A 83 -0.73 -14.64 -8.51
CA GLU A 83 -2.03 -13.99 -8.53
C GLU A 83 -2.15 -13.10 -9.79
N PRO A 84 -3.15 -13.32 -10.66
CA PRO A 84 -3.23 -12.66 -11.97
C PRO A 84 -3.13 -11.13 -11.92
N HIS A 85 -3.71 -10.50 -10.91
CA HIS A 85 -3.63 -9.05 -10.75
C HIS A 85 -2.21 -8.58 -10.42
N ILE A 86 -1.50 -9.28 -9.53
CA ILE A 86 -0.12 -8.96 -9.15
C ILE A 86 0.84 -9.26 -10.30
N TYR A 87 0.67 -10.39 -10.96
CA TYR A 87 1.43 -10.72 -12.16
C TYR A 87 1.25 -9.65 -13.25
N ARG A 88 0.03 -9.15 -13.46
CA ARG A 88 -0.26 -8.09 -14.43
C ARG A 88 0.49 -6.80 -14.11
N MET A 89 0.53 -6.37 -12.86
CA MET A 89 1.28 -5.18 -12.45
C MET A 89 2.79 -5.36 -12.69
N THR A 90 3.34 -6.53 -12.38
CA THR A 90 4.75 -6.86 -12.63
C THR A 90 5.05 -6.84 -14.14
N GLU A 91 4.18 -7.41 -14.96
CA GLU A 91 4.30 -7.40 -16.42
C GLU A 91 4.29 -5.97 -16.99
N VAL A 92 3.40 -5.11 -16.49
CA VAL A 92 3.34 -3.69 -16.90
C VAL A 92 4.64 -2.98 -16.55
N CYS A 93 5.15 -3.14 -15.33
CA CYS A 93 6.42 -2.55 -14.92
C CYS A 93 7.60 -3.03 -15.77
N ALA A 94 7.65 -4.32 -16.09
CA ALA A 94 8.71 -4.88 -16.93
C ALA A 94 8.62 -4.38 -18.39
N HIS A 95 7.41 -4.27 -18.92
CA HIS A 95 7.19 -3.86 -20.32
C HIS A 95 7.45 -2.37 -20.55
N TYR A 96 7.01 -1.51 -19.63
CA TYR A 96 7.12 -0.05 -19.78
C TYR A 96 8.30 0.56 -19.03
N GLY A 97 9.05 -0.23 -18.26
CA GLY A 97 10.06 0.26 -17.32
C GLY A 97 11.15 1.10 -17.95
N GLU A 98 11.73 0.66 -19.07
CA GLU A 98 12.78 1.41 -19.79
C GLU A 98 12.25 2.75 -20.30
N SER A 99 11.04 2.77 -20.86
CA SER A 99 10.43 4.02 -21.35
C SER A 99 10.11 5.00 -20.21
N ILE A 100 9.69 4.48 -19.06
CA ILE A 100 9.49 5.29 -17.86
C ILE A 100 10.82 5.87 -17.39
N LEU A 101 11.89 5.06 -17.40
CA LEU A 101 13.24 5.48 -17.01
C LEU A 101 13.79 6.59 -17.92
N ASP A 102 13.61 6.47 -19.22
CA ASP A 102 14.03 7.50 -20.18
C ASP A 102 13.39 8.86 -19.85
N ILE A 103 12.08 8.87 -19.60
CA ILE A 103 11.34 10.08 -19.22
C ILE A 103 11.83 10.63 -17.88
N MET A 104 12.08 9.76 -16.91
CA MET A 104 12.60 10.17 -15.60
C MET A 104 13.99 10.81 -15.74
N HIS A 105 14.87 10.25 -16.55
CA HIS A 105 16.21 10.80 -16.79
C HIS A 105 16.14 12.19 -17.46
N GLU A 106 15.22 12.39 -18.41
CA GLU A 106 15.00 13.70 -19.02
C GLU A 106 14.52 14.75 -18.01
N GLN A 107 13.61 14.37 -17.12
CA GLN A 107 12.96 15.30 -16.18
C GLN A 107 13.79 15.56 -14.91
N PHE A 108 14.46 14.54 -14.40
CA PHE A 108 15.07 14.57 -13.06
C PHE A 108 16.58 14.29 -13.05
N GLY A 109 17.15 13.74 -14.12
CA GLY A 109 18.50 13.22 -14.14
C GLY A 109 18.60 11.79 -13.59
N ASP A 110 19.83 11.35 -13.27
CA ASP A 110 20.08 10.00 -12.78
C ASP A 110 19.59 9.80 -11.34
N GLY A 111 18.73 8.82 -11.15
CA GLY A 111 18.15 8.52 -9.85
C GLY A 111 16.99 7.55 -9.92
N ILE A 112 16.29 7.40 -8.81
CA ILE A 112 15.13 6.49 -8.66
C ILE A 112 13.98 7.18 -7.94
N MET A 113 12.78 6.62 -8.11
CA MET A 113 11.62 6.94 -7.27
C MET A 113 11.69 6.13 -5.97
N SER A 114 11.60 6.79 -4.81
CA SER A 114 11.53 6.11 -3.52
C SER A 114 10.26 5.27 -3.41
N ALA A 115 10.38 4.06 -2.87
CA ALA A 115 9.25 3.23 -2.44
C ALA A 115 8.99 3.31 -0.92
N ILE A 116 9.73 4.17 -0.19
CA ILE A 116 9.62 4.41 1.25
C ILE A 116 8.96 5.75 1.52
N ASP A 117 9.48 6.82 0.95
CA ASP A 117 8.80 8.13 0.88
C ASP A 117 7.89 8.11 -0.35
N PHE A 118 6.73 7.50 -0.18
CA PHE A 118 5.89 7.03 -1.27
C PHE A 118 4.42 7.01 -0.88
N LYS A 119 3.55 7.36 -1.81
CA LYS A 119 2.09 7.28 -1.66
C LYS A 119 1.52 6.49 -2.83
N LEU A 120 0.69 5.52 -2.52
CA LEU A 120 -0.02 4.72 -3.51
C LEU A 120 -1.52 4.77 -3.23
N THR A 121 -2.30 5.14 -4.25
CA THR A 121 -3.76 5.13 -4.18
C THR A 121 -4.34 4.29 -5.31
N VAL A 122 -5.49 3.71 -5.06
CA VAL A 122 -6.31 3.00 -6.06
C VAL A 122 -7.66 3.69 -6.13
N GLU A 123 -8.05 4.09 -7.34
CA GLU A 123 -9.30 4.77 -7.60
C GLU A 123 -10.10 4.06 -8.70
N LYS A 124 -11.42 4.13 -8.57
CA LYS A 124 -12.35 3.69 -9.61
C LYS A 124 -12.87 4.92 -10.34
N ILE A 125 -12.68 4.95 -11.65
CA ILE A 125 -13.24 6.01 -12.51
C ILE A 125 -14.04 5.40 -13.66
N LYS A 126 -14.82 6.24 -14.37
CA LYS A 126 -15.46 5.85 -15.62
C LYS A 126 -14.56 6.23 -16.80
N GLY A 127 -14.47 5.33 -17.76
CA GLY A 127 -13.82 5.60 -19.03
C GLY A 127 -14.79 6.24 -20.04
N ASP A 128 -14.27 6.55 -21.22
CA ASP A 128 -14.99 7.29 -22.27
C ASP A 128 -16.27 6.58 -22.78
N LYS A 129 -16.34 5.26 -22.61
CA LYS A 129 -17.52 4.44 -22.99
C LYS A 129 -18.36 4.03 -21.78
N GLY A 130 -18.12 4.62 -20.60
CA GLY A 130 -18.83 4.33 -19.36
C GLY A 130 -18.36 3.07 -18.63
N GLU A 131 -17.32 2.39 -19.14
CA GLU A 131 -16.69 1.24 -18.48
C GLU A 131 -15.98 1.63 -17.19
N ASP A 132 -15.89 0.69 -16.26
CA ASP A 132 -15.09 0.88 -15.05
C ASP A 132 -13.60 0.79 -15.35
N ARG A 133 -12.82 1.74 -14.82
CA ARG A 133 -11.36 1.77 -14.95
C ARG A 133 -10.72 1.83 -13.57
N VAL A 134 -9.62 1.10 -13.43
CA VAL A 134 -8.75 1.17 -12.26
C VAL A 134 -7.66 2.20 -12.53
N VAL A 135 -7.52 3.18 -11.64
CA VAL A 135 -6.41 4.14 -11.66
C VAL A 135 -5.57 3.91 -10.42
N MET A 136 -4.28 3.67 -10.62
CA MET A 136 -3.29 3.58 -9.55
C MET A 136 -2.33 4.75 -9.68
N THR A 137 -2.18 5.54 -8.63
CA THR A 137 -1.24 6.68 -8.61
C THR A 137 -0.07 6.36 -7.71
N TRP A 138 1.10 6.34 -8.30
CA TRP A 138 2.38 6.15 -7.65
C TRP A 138 3.06 7.51 -7.52
N ASN A 139 3.25 7.95 -6.29
CA ASN A 139 3.86 9.24 -5.97
C ASN A 139 5.00 9.01 -4.97
N GLY A 140 6.21 8.98 -5.47
CA GLY A 140 7.41 8.76 -4.69
C GLY A 140 8.41 9.91 -4.83
N LYS A 141 9.12 10.19 -3.74
CA LYS A 141 10.19 11.17 -3.73
C LYS A 141 11.31 10.74 -4.68
N PHE A 142 11.79 11.67 -5.52
CA PHE A 142 12.97 11.41 -6.34
C PHE A 142 14.23 11.35 -5.48
N LEU A 143 15.03 10.31 -5.69
CA LEU A 143 16.32 10.09 -5.03
C LEU A 143 17.42 10.09 -6.09
N PRO A 144 18.24 11.16 -6.19
CA PRO A 144 19.33 11.21 -7.16
C PRO A 144 20.44 10.24 -6.77
N HIS A 145 21.07 9.60 -7.77
CA HIS A 145 22.37 8.98 -7.58
C HIS A 145 23.44 10.05 -7.43
N ILE A 146 24.26 9.94 -6.41
CA ILE A 146 25.34 10.89 -6.10
C ILE A 146 26.70 10.23 -6.29
N GLU A 147 27.73 11.03 -6.51
CA GLU A 147 29.09 10.55 -6.44
C GLU A 147 29.42 10.03 -5.04
N GLN A 148 30.07 8.87 -4.98
CA GLN A 148 30.53 8.28 -3.72
C GLN A 148 31.95 8.76 -3.44
N THR A 149 32.07 9.81 -2.66
CA THR A 149 33.35 10.35 -2.22
C THR A 149 33.92 9.57 -1.03
N ALA A 150 35.26 9.54 -0.89
CA ALA A 150 35.96 8.86 0.20
C ALA A 150 35.77 9.59 1.55
#